data_a01150a2f6d35d7c919994c4b6b85332
#
_entry.id   a01150a2f6d35d7c919994c4b6b85332
#
_cell.length_a   1.000
_cell.length_b   1.000
_cell.length_c   1.000
_cell.angle_alpha   90.00
_cell.angle_beta   90.00
_cell.angle_gamma   90.00
#
_symmetry.space_group_name_H-M   'P 1'
#
loop_
_entity.id
_entity.type
_entity.pdbx_description
1 polymer ?
#
loop_
_entity_poly.entity_id
_entity_poly.type
_entity_poly.pdbx_seq_one_letter_code
_entity_poly.pdbx_strand_id
1 'polypeptide(L)'
;MAINLRSPYYTSTSVANTAYTTLDISIWNGDRNTPVTAQYSLRKNVIGASVDVLFEISELVRDYLDVTFNGDYNGQAVWVKTVKTAKDSSDVPLQVFTNTQSAFDGYSYFEEPTLSPSNDSLFINNRELFVLEDNVFRIPVHTANSPEVVFYKDGEVIASETFDKEDLSSNQIKYVSIYGDDTNYDTFQERVVEGGGSYELNNCLQSFLNSYSIGAVDKITVSAGSYGDELISNIDISSSSWFKGGDALITSLGDNVYRLSSADNSGYVASPSISGTTQGQEINISAYLKGTGTIVLRLQENGGNFTQYASRTIALTSTLTEYTLTGINENDGNPPILVITKDNLYTGDVDISLPSSREYYGIKTETIKVNVIEECKYEPKKVTFINKFGALQDMYFFKKSKENLSIKKESYKSNIISSLGAYNSSNHVNRNFNVVGSESISLSSGYLSEEYNEVFKQLMLSEKVWLTNILETGEQVLPINVKT
;
A
#
# COMPACT_ATOMS: atom_id res chain seq x y z
N MET A 1 3.25 -9.72 -0.27
CA MET A 1 2.08 -9.58 -1.17
C MET A 1 0.99 -8.86 -0.40
N ALA A 2 0.41 -7.80 -0.95
CA ALA A 2 -0.65 -7.05 -0.28
C ALA A 2 -2.04 -7.67 -0.53
N ILE A 3 -3.02 -7.36 0.31
CA ILE A 3 -4.39 -7.87 0.23
C ILE A 3 -5.31 -6.76 -0.29
N ASN A 4 -6.12 -7.06 -1.33
CA ASN A 4 -7.21 -6.20 -1.77
C ASN A 4 -8.49 -6.54 -1.01
N LEU A 5 -9.00 -5.62 -0.17
CA LEU A 5 -10.08 -5.91 0.76
C LEU A 5 -11.50 -5.83 0.16
N ARG A 6 -11.64 -5.16 -0.99
CA ARG A 6 -12.93 -5.10 -1.72
C ARG A 6 -13.12 -6.26 -2.71
N SER A 7 -12.17 -7.19 -2.72
CA SER A 7 -12.25 -8.46 -3.44
C SER A 7 -12.05 -9.62 -2.48
N PRO A 8 -12.71 -10.78 -2.66
CA PRO A 8 -12.52 -11.92 -1.79
C PRO A 8 -11.05 -12.35 -1.74
N TYR A 9 -10.49 -12.45 -0.54
CA TYR A 9 -9.13 -12.93 -0.32
C TYR A 9 -9.13 -14.19 0.52
N TYR A 10 -8.56 -15.25 -0.04
CA TYR A 10 -8.50 -16.56 0.59
C TYR A 10 -7.08 -16.86 1.09
N THR A 11 -6.97 -17.26 2.36
CA THR A 11 -5.77 -17.88 2.90
C THR A 11 -6.02 -19.35 3.15
N SER A 12 -5.06 -20.22 2.82
CA SER A 12 -5.24 -21.66 2.84
C SER A 12 -4.18 -22.39 3.67
N THR A 13 -4.49 -23.61 4.07
CA THR A 13 -3.53 -24.61 4.54
C THR A 13 -3.79 -25.92 3.83
N SER A 14 -2.71 -26.68 3.54
CA SER A 14 -2.77 -28.02 2.97
C SER A 14 -1.72 -28.87 3.68
N VAL A 15 -2.14 -29.57 4.73
CA VAL A 15 -1.25 -30.40 5.57
C VAL A 15 -1.86 -31.79 5.71
N ALA A 16 -1.07 -32.82 5.42
CA ALA A 16 -1.53 -34.21 5.56
C ALA A 16 -1.95 -34.54 7.01
N ASN A 17 -2.96 -35.38 7.17
CA ASN A 17 -3.54 -35.79 8.45
C ASN A 17 -4.20 -34.65 9.27
N THR A 18 -4.48 -33.49 8.67
CA THR A 18 -5.21 -32.43 9.34
C THR A 18 -6.68 -32.82 9.53
N ALA A 19 -7.16 -32.71 10.77
CA ALA A 19 -8.58 -32.85 11.09
C ALA A 19 -9.29 -31.49 11.02
N TYR A 20 -8.62 -30.42 11.44
CA TYR A 20 -9.10 -29.04 11.35
C TYR A 20 -7.95 -28.03 11.37
N THR A 21 -8.23 -26.82 10.92
CA THR A 21 -7.30 -25.69 11.03
C THR A 21 -7.95 -24.57 11.84
N THR A 22 -7.18 -23.97 12.75
CA THR A 22 -7.52 -22.69 13.39
C THR A 22 -6.78 -21.56 12.67
N LEU A 23 -7.44 -20.40 12.56
CA LEU A 23 -6.88 -19.18 12.01
C LEU A 23 -7.09 -18.05 13.02
N ASP A 24 -6.01 -17.52 13.54
CA ASP A 24 -6.00 -16.30 14.34
C ASP A 24 -5.59 -15.12 13.47
N ILE A 25 -6.35 -14.01 13.55
CA ILE A 25 -6.15 -12.82 12.72
C ILE A 25 -5.92 -11.62 13.65
N SER A 26 -4.77 -10.97 13.51
CA SER A 26 -4.45 -9.69 14.14
C SER A 26 -4.42 -8.59 13.08
N ILE A 27 -5.05 -7.46 13.36
CA ILE A 27 -5.18 -6.33 12.43
C ILE A 27 -4.79 -5.05 13.19
N TRP A 28 -3.87 -4.25 12.65
CA TRP A 28 -3.41 -3.03 13.33
C TRP A 28 -2.85 -1.99 12.36
N ASN A 29 -2.78 -0.76 12.83
CA ASN A 29 -2.05 0.35 12.21
C ASN A 29 -0.71 0.55 12.93
N GLY A 30 0.23 1.21 12.29
CA GLY A 30 1.52 1.56 12.86
C GLY A 30 2.64 0.61 12.44
N ASP A 31 3.60 0.39 13.33
CA ASP A 31 4.78 -0.43 13.05
C ASP A 31 4.39 -1.89 12.80
N ARG A 32 4.86 -2.44 11.69
CA ARG A 32 4.70 -3.84 11.30
C ARG A 32 5.12 -4.83 12.39
N ASN A 33 6.15 -4.47 13.17
CA ASN A 33 6.75 -5.34 14.18
C ASN A 33 6.08 -5.28 15.55
N THR A 34 4.99 -4.53 15.67
CA THR A 34 4.21 -4.41 16.90
C THR A 34 2.78 -4.91 16.72
N PRO A 35 2.58 -6.21 16.36
CA PRO A 35 1.24 -6.73 16.17
C PRO A 35 0.46 -6.73 17.48
N VAL A 36 -0.83 -6.49 17.37
CA VAL A 36 -1.76 -6.59 18.49
C VAL A 36 -2.20 -8.04 18.71
N THR A 37 -2.89 -8.31 19.80
CA THR A 37 -3.55 -9.62 20.02
C THR A 37 -4.58 -9.89 18.94
N ALA A 38 -4.77 -11.16 18.59
CA ALA A 38 -5.74 -11.56 17.58
C ALA A 38 -7.16 -11.09 17.94
N GLN A 39 -7.81 -10.39 17.01
CA GLN A 39 -9.21 -9.97 17.13
C GLN A 39 -10.17 -11.07 16.74
N TYR A 40 -9.76 -11.95 15.82
CA TYR A 40 -10.57 -13.07 15.35
C TYR A 40 -9.82 -14.38 15.53
N SER A 41 -10.56 -15.41 15.98
CA SER A 41 -10.10 -16.79 15.99
C SER A 41 -11.17 -17.65 15.31
N LEU A 42 -10.83 -18.22 14.16
CA LEU A 42 -11.72 -19.02 13.33
C LEU A 42 -11.27 -20.47 13.34
N ARG A 43 -12.22 -21.39 13.17
CA ARG A 43 -11.94 -22.82 13.03
C ARG A 43 -12.71 -23.38 11.85
N LYS A 44 -12.03 -24.17 11.02
CA LYS A 44 -12.65 -24.97 9.96
C LYS A 44 -12.15 -26.41 10.01
N ASN A 45 -13.07 -27.33 9.89
CA ASN A 45 -12.76 -28.77 9.79
C ASN A 45 -12.46 -29.13 8.34
N VAL A 46 -11.60 -30.11 8.17
CA VAL A 46 -11.37 -30.75 6.87
C VAL A 46 -12.62 -31.53 6.46
N ILE A 47 -13.05 -31.39 5.22
CA ILE A 47 -14.25 -32.05 4.68
C ILE A 47 -13.87 -32.93 3.51
N GLY A 48 -14.20 -34.22 3.58
CA GLY A 48 -13.95 -35.17 2.51
C GLY A 48 -12.50 -35.66 2.47
N ALA A 49 -12.00 -35.94 1.27
CA ALA A 49 -10.65 -36.48 1.04
C ALA A 49 -9.60 -35.35 0.85
N SER A 50 -10.02 -34.10 0.69
CA SER A 50 -9.08 -32.95 0.57
C SER A 50 -8.60 -32.56 1.95
N VAL A 51 -7.30 -32.27 2.04
CA VAL A 51 -6.67 -31.70 3.25
C VAL A 51 -6.62 -30.18 3.22
N ASP A 52 -7.19 -29.57 2.17
CA ASP A 52 -7.18 -28.12 1.98
C ASP A 52 -8.26 -27.45 2.83
N VAL A 53 -7.85 -26.44 3.58
CA VAL A 53 -8.75 -25.59 4.36
C VAL A 53 -8.56 -24.15 3.92
N LEU A 54 -9.62 -23.51 3.42
CA LEU A 54 -9.62 -22.12 2.96
C LEU A 54 -10.39 -21.23 3.92
N PHE A 55 -9.85 -20.07 4.21
CA PHE A 55 -10.50 -18.99 4.95
C PHE A 55 -10.58 -17.75 4.07
N GLU A 56 -11.77 -17.21 3.90
CA GLU A 56 -11.98 -15.88 3.34
C GLU A 56 -11.89 -14.87 4.49
N ILE A 57 -11.10 -13.81 4.34
CA ILE A 57 -10.81 -12.87 5.42
C ILE A 57 -10.98 -11.39 5.05
N SER A 58 -11.27 -11.07 3.79
CA SER A 58 -11.31 -9.68 3.32
C SER A 58 -12.32 -8.83 4.08
N GLU A 59 -13.55 -9.32 4.30
CA GLU A 59 -14.60 -8.62 5.02
C GLU A 59 -14.20 -8.33 6.49
N LEU A 60 -13.60 -9.31 7.17
CA LEU A 60 -13.18 -9.15 8.57
C LEU A 60 -12.08 -8.11 8.74
N VAL A 61 -11.18 -8.04 7.77
CA VAL A 61 -10.07 -7.06 7.78
C VAL A 61 -10.59 -5.68 7.40
N ARG A 62 -11.52 -5.61 6.46
CA ARG A 62 -12.08 -4.37 5.95
C ARG A 62 -12.78 -3.55 7.04
N ASP A 63 -13.40 -4.20 8.02
CA ASP A 63 -14.04 -3.53 9.16
C ASP A 63 -13.06 -2.66 10.00
N TYR A 64 -11.75 -2.91 9.88
CA TYR A 64 -10.70 -2.16 10.56
C TYR A 64 -10.09 -1.04 9.70
N LEU A 65 -10.45 -0.98 8.41
CA LEU A 65 -9.94 0.00 7.48
C LEU A 65 -10.99 1.09 7.21
N ASP A 66 -11.08 2.07 8.10
CA ASP A 66 -11.94 3.23 7.89
C ASP A 66 -11.14 4.39 7.27
N VAL A 67 -11.13 4.44 5.93
CA VAL A 67 -10.48 5.52 5.19
C VAL A 67 -11.36 6.76 5.27
N THR A 68 -10.86 7.78 5.95
CA THR A 68 -11.43 9.13 5.97
C THR A 68 -10.46 10.08 5.28
N PHE A 69 -10.97 11.08 4.58
CA PHE A 69 -10.15 12.09 3.94
C PHE A 69 -10.57 13.47 4.44
N ASN A 70 -9.62 14.17 5.05
CA ASN A 70 -9.77 15.52 5.58
C ASN A 70 -8.82 16.53 4.90
N GLY A 71 -8.15 16.09 3.81
CA GLY A 71 -7.04 16.77 3.16
C GLY A 71 -5.70 16.06 3.32
N ASP A 72 -5.59 15.11 4.27
CA ASP A 72 -4.38 14.34 4.52
C ASP A 72 -4.39 13.02 3.74
N TYR A 73 -3.26 12.69 3.12
CA TYR A 73 -3.08 11.48 2.31
C TYR A 73 -2.35 10.40 3.11
N ASN A 74 -3.03 9.84 4.10
CA ASN A 74 -2.49 8.80 4.97
C ASN A 74 -3.59 7.81 5.39
N GLY A 75 -3.20 6.74 6.08
CA GLY A 75 -4.16 5.82 6.73
C GLY A 75 -4.93 4.88 5.80
N GLN A 76 -4.49 4.66 4.55
CA GLN A 76 -5.18 3.80 3.59
C GLN A 76 -4.76 2.33 3.67
N ALA A 77 -4.01 1.93 4.69
CA ALA A 77 -3.51 0.57 4.85
C ALA A 77 -3.58 0.10 6.29
N VAL A 78 -3.74 -1.20 6.47
CA VAL A 78 -3.58 -1.90 7.75
C VAL A 78 -2.63 -3.07 7.59
N TRP A 79 -1.96 -3.45 8.67
CA TRP A 79 -1.24 -4.71 8.76
C TRP A 79 -2.18 -5.84 9.16
N VAL A 80 -1.99 -7.00 8.55
CA VAL A 80 -2.75 -8.22 8.85
C VAL A 80 -1.77 -9.33 9.14
N LYS A 81 -1.79 -9.85 10.36
CA LYS A 81 -1.06 -11.07 10.73
C LYS A 81 -2.04 -12.22 10.82
N THR A 82 -1.77 -13.28 10.07
CA THR A 82 -2.52 -14.53 10.12
C THR A 82 -1.65 -15.61 10.72
N VAL A 83 -2.16 -16.31 11.74
CA VAL A 83 -1.54 -17.51 12.31
C VAL A 83 -2.47 -18.67 12.06
N LYS A 84 -2.08 -19.57 11.17
CA LYS A 84 -2.85 -20.78 10.80
C LYS A 84 -2.21 -21.98 11.47
N THR A 85 -2.97 -22.73 12.28
CA THR A 85 -2.51 -23.92 12.94
C THR A 85 -3.32 -25.13 12.45
N ALA A 86 -2.68 -26.00 11.67
CA ALA A 86 -3.26 -27.29 11.29
C ALA A 86 -3.11 -28.27 12.45
N LYS A 87 -4.20 -28.94 12.83
CA LYS A 87 -4.25 -29.87 13.95
C LYS A 87 -4.84 -31.21 13.54
N ASP A 88 -4.39 -32.28 14.19
CA ASP A 88 -4.94 -33.62 14.04
C ASP A 88 -6.24 -33.82 14.84
N SER A 89 -6.80 -35.03 14.80
CA SER A 89 -8.02 -35.38 15.54
C SER A 89 -7.83 -35.45 17.06
N SER A 90 -6.59 -35.45 17.54
CA SER A 90 -6.21 -35.46 18.96
C SER A 90 -5.84 -34.06 19.47
N ASP A 91 -6.12 -33.02 18.69
CA ASP A 91 -5.83 -31.60 19.00
C ASP A 91 -4.34 -31.24 19.01
N VAL A 92 -3.49 -32.10 18.46
CA VAL A 92 -2.05 -31.88 18.38
C VAL A 92 -1.72 -31.02 17.16
N PRO A 93 -0.98 -29.91 17.31
CA PRO A 93 -0.52 -29.11 16.19
C PRO A 93 0.40 -29.93 15.26
N LEU A 94 0.05 -29.98 13.98
CA LEU A 94 0.86 -30.61 12.94
C LEU A 94 1.80 -29.59 12.31
N GLN A 95 1.27 -28.39 12.02
CA GLN A 95 2.04 -27.31 11.42
C GLN A 95 1.41 -25.93 11.73
N VAL A 96 2.25 -24.92 11.91
CA VAL A 96 1.86 -23.53 12.13
C VAL A 96 2.41 -22.68 10.98
N PHE A 97 1.57 -21.86 10.40
CA PHE A 97 1.95 -20.89 9.35
C PHE A 97 1.64 -19.49 9.86
N THR A 98 2.64 -18.62 9.84
CA THR A 98 2.48 -17.21 10.21
C THR A 98 2.80 -16.34 9.00
N ASN A 99 1.93 -15.39 8.70
CA ASN A 99 2.15 -14.41 7.63
C ASN A 99 1.68 -13.03 8.08
N THR A 100 2.47 -12.00 7.77
CA THR A 100 2.14 -10.60 8.02
C THR A 100 2.20 -9.83 6.71
N GLN A 101 1.08 -9.24 6.32
CA GLN A 101 0.90 -8.57 5.03
C GLN A 101 0.21 -7.23 5.22
N SER A 102 0.42 -6.32 4.27
CA SER A 102 -0.38 -5.12 4.13
C SER A 102 -1.74 -5.42 3.50
N ALA A 103 -2.74 -4.65 3.85
CA ALA A 103 -4.06 -4.72 3.25
C ALA A 103 -4.56 -3.30 2.91
N PHE A 104 -5.18 -3.15 1.74
CA PHE A 104 -5.67 -1.90 1.18
C PHE A 104 -7.15 -2.01 0.81
N ASP A 105 -7.87 -0.90 0.79
CA ASP A 105 -9.27 -0.83 0.32
C ASP A 105 -9.36 -0.87 -1.21
N GLY A 106 -8.60 -1.78 -1.81
CA GLY A 106 -8.54 -2.00 -3.25
C GLY A 106 -9.47 -3.11 -3.72
N TYR A 107 -9.67 -3.19 -5.03
CA TYR A 107 -10.46 -4.24 -5.69
C TYR A 107 -9.84 -4.67 -7.01
N SER A 108 -10.16 -5.91 -7.43
CA SER A 108 -9.83 -6.43 -8.76
C SER A 108 -11.09 -6.50 -9.62
N TYR A 109 -10.97 -6.24 -10.92
CA TYR A 109 -12.05 -6.53 -11.85
C TYR A 109 -12.16 -8.03 -12.08
N PHE A 110 -13.34 -8.48 -12.49
CA PHE A 110 -13.57 -9.90 -12.80
C PHE A 110 -12.65 -10.38 -13.94
N GLU A 111 -12.34 -9.50 -14.86
CA GLU A 111 -11.47 -9.75 -16.00
C GLU A 111 -9.97 -9.78 -15.64
N GLU A 112 -9.63 -9.25 -14.46
CA GLU A 112 -8.26 -9.16 -13.97
C GLU A 112 -8.13 -9.76 -12.54
N PRO A 113 -8.48 -11.04 -12.33
CA PRO A 113 -8.57 -11.62 -11.00
C PRO A 113 -7.21 -11.76 -10.29
N THR A 114 -6.11 -11.64 -11.03
CA THR A 114 -4.75 -11.81 -10.52
C THR A 114 -4.04 -10.49 -10.20
N LEU A 115 -4.70 -9.34 -10.36
CA LEU A 115 -4.11 -8.05 -10.03
C LEU A 115 -3.83 -7.98 -8.53
N SER A 116 -2.58 -8.28 -8.19
CA SER A 116 -2.07 -8.08 -6.84
C SER A 116 -1.44 -6.68 -6.77
N PRO A 117 -1.83 -5.84 -5.82
CA PRO A 117 -1.20 -4.52 -5.65
C PRO A 117 0.30 -4.60 -5.42
N SER A 118 0.80 -5.76 -4.99
CA SER A 118 2.22 -5.97 -4.68
C SER A 118 3.14 -5.99 -5.91
N ASN A 119 2.61 -6.10 -7.12
CA ASN A 119 3.41 -6.17 -8.34
C ASN A 119 3.57 -4.82 -9.04
N ASP A 120 2.78 -3.81 -8.64
CA ASP A 120 2.86 -2.47 -9.20
C ASP A 120 3.48 -1.50 -8.18
N SER A 121 4.38 -0.65 -8.64
CA SER A 121 4.98 0.40 -7.82
C SER A 121 4.18 1.70 -7.89
N LEU A 122 3.41 1.88 -8.96
CA LEU A 122 2.59 3.05 -9.20
C LEU A 122 1.12 2.68 -9.01
N PHE A 123 0.46 3.30 -8.04
CA PHE A 123 -0.93 3.03 -7.68
C PHE A 123 -1.93 3.96 -8.38
N ILE A 124 -1.65 4.31 -9.63
CA ILE A 124 -2.58 4.96 -10.56
C ILE A 124 -2.52 4.31 -11.93
N ASN A 125 -3.59 4.37 -12.72
CA ASN A 125 -3.66 3.75 -14.04
C ASN A 125 -3.29 4.68 -15.17
N ASN A 126 -3.62 5.96 -15.04
CA ASN A 126 -3.35 6.95 -16.07
C ASN A 126 -1.87 7.31 -16.13
N ARG A 127 -1.35 7.44 -17.36
CA ARG A 127 0.04 7.80 -17.64
C ARG A 127 0.17 9.26 -18.10
N GLU A 128 -0.92 9.99 -18.14
CA GLU A 128 -1.00 11.41 -18.37
C GLU A 128 -1.79 12.06 -17.25
N LEU A 129 -1.21 13.07 -16.60
CA LEU A 129 -1.82 13.82 -15.52
C LEU A 129 -2.10 15.25 -15.96
N PHE A 130 -3.22 15.78 -15.50
CA PHE A 130 -3.57 17.20 -15.62
C PHE A 130 -3.57 17.80 -14.23
N VAL A 131 -2.61 18.67 -13.97
CA VAL A 131 -2.40 19.33 -12.68
C VAL A 131 -2.81 20.78 -12.81
N LEU A 132 -3.58 21.29 -11.87
CA LEU A 132 -3.96 22.69 -11.85
C LEU A 132 -2.77 23.55 -11.42
N GLU A 133 -2.52 24.66 -12.13
CA GLU A 133 -1.55 25.66 -11.73
C GLU A 133 -1.81 26.12 -10.28
N ASP A 134 -0.75 26.43 -9.55
CA ASP A 134 -0.78 26.81 -8.13
C ASP A 134 -1.41 25.77 -7.17
N ASN A 135 -1.56 24.53 -7.60
CA ASN A 135 -2.08 23.45 -6.77
C ASN A 135 -1.14 22.26 -6.70
N VAL A 136 -1.33 21.45 -5.67
CA VAL A 136 -0.57 20.23 -5.46
C VAL A 136 -1.34 19.02 -5.97
N PHE A 137 -0.72 18.21 -6.82
CA PHE A 137 -1.20 16.89 -7.20
C PHE A 137 -0.36 15.81 -6.54
N ARG A 138 -1.00 14.75 -6.07
CA ARG A 138 -0.34 13.65 -5.36
C ARG A 138 -0.45 12.35 -6.13
N ILE A 139 0.69 11.70 -6.30
CA ILE A 139 0.82 10.41 -6.98
C ILE A 139 1.08 9.34 -5.93
N PRO A 140 0.19 8.36 -5.76
CA PRO A 140 0.42 7.26 -4.85
C PRO A 140 1.45 6.27 -5.41
N VAL A 141 2.47 5.97 -4.61
CA VAL A 141 3.54 5.02 -4.93
C VAL A 141 3.59 3.93 -3.87
N HIS A 142 3.55 2.68 -4.29
CA HIS A 142 3.68 1.54 -3.40
C HIS A 142 5.14 1.16 -3.21
N THR A 143 5.57 1.05 -1.98
CA THR A 143 6.99 0.89 -1.64
C THR A 143 7.48 -0.56 -1.57
N ALA A 144 6.62 -1.55 -1.85
CA ALA A 144 7.00 -2.98 -1.77
C ALA A 144 8.21 -3.38 -2.65
N ASN A 145 8.52 -2.61 -3.69
CA ASN A 145 9.59 -2.90 -4.65
C ASN A 145 10.70 -1.85 -4.64
N SER A 146 10.80 -1.02 -3.60
CA SER A 146 11.81 0.06 -3.48
C SER A 146 11.90 0.94 -4.73
N PRO A 147 10.81 1.59 -5.16
CA PRO A 147 10.79 2.35 -6.40
C PRO A 147 11.70 3.59 -6.31
N GLU A 148 12.36 3.89 -7.42
CA GLU A 148 13.01 5.17 -7.68
C GLU A 148 12.06 6.02 -8.52
N VAL A 149 11.81 7.25 -8.08
CA VAL A 149 10.99 8.24 -8.80
C VAL A 149 11.90 9.35 -9.28
N VAL A 150 11.94 9.59 -10.59
CA VAL A 150 12.77 10.62 -11.21
C VAL A 150 11.88 11.65 -11.89
N PHE A 151 12.16 12.90 -11.65
CA PHE A 151 11.41 14.05 -12.12
C PHE A 151 12.20 14.78 -13.22
N TYR A 152 11.48 15.16 -14.27
CA TYR A 152 12.06 15.79 -15.45
C TYR A 152 11.35 17.12 -15.77
N LYS A 153 12.12 18.06 -16.28
CA LYS A 153 11.65 19.28 -16.94
C LYS A 153 12.43 19.46 -18.24
N ASP A 154 11.72 19.67 -19.36
CA ASP A 154 12.31 19.87 -20.69
C ASP A 154 13.35 18.79 -21.08
N GLY A 155 13.15 17.55 -20.61
CA GLY A 155 14.02 16.41 -20.83
C GLY A 155 15.20 16.28 -19.87
N GLU A 156 15.45 17.26 -19.02
CA GLU A 156 16.50 17.21 -18.00
C GLU A 156 15.97 16.67 -16.67
N VAL A 157 16.80 15.94 -15.94
CA VAL A 157 16.49 15.44 -14.59
C VAL A 157 16.62 16.59 -13.61
N ILE A 158 15.55 16.92 -12.91
CA ILE A 158 15.55 17.99 -11.89
C ILE A 158 15.64 17.44 -10.47
N ALA A 159 15.16 16.21 -10.22
CA ALA A 159 15.30 15.54 -8.94
C ALA A 159 15.06 14.03 -9.06
N SER A 160 15.47 13.29 -8.02
CA SER A 160 15.16 11.88 -7.87
C SER A 160 14.96 11.51 -6.40
N GLU A 161 14.10 10.51 -6.14
CA GLU A 161 13.82 9.94 -4.83
C GLU A 161 13.77 8.43 -4.91
N THR A 162 14.38 7.76 -3.95
CA THR A 162 14.26 6.30 -3.78
C THR A 162 13.49 6.01 -2.50
N PHE A 163 12.44 5.23 -2.60
CA PHE A 163 11.61 4.81 -1.47
C PHE A 163 12.05 3.43 -0.98
N ASP A 164 12.15 3.28 0.34
CA ASP A 164 12.45 2.00 0.94
C ASP A 164 11.28 1.03 0.76
N LYS A 165 11.63 -0.24 0.53
CA LYS A 165 10.68 -1.33 0.43
C LYS A 165 9.90 -1.45 1.73
N GLU A 166 8.59 -1.72 1.61
CA GLU A 166 7.60 -1.86 2.69
C GLU A 166 8.16 -1.36 4.02
N ASP A 167 8.07 -0.06 4.22
CA ASP A 167 8.50 0.53 5.47
C ASP A 167 7.92 -0.26 6.64
N LEU A 168 8.75 -0.67 7.57
CA LEU A 168 8.31 -1.30 8.81
C LEU A 168 7.49 -0.33 9.67
N SER A 169 7.50 0.95 9.36
CA SER A 169 6.60 1.97 9.88
C SER A 169 5.26 2.00 9.13
N SER A 170 4.34 2.85 9.56
CA SER A 170 2.91 2.79 9.26
C SER A 170 2.45 3.08 7.82
N ASN A 171 3.28 3.59 6.95
CA ASN A 171 2.85 4.09 5.64
C ASN A 171 3.37 3.22 4.51
N GLN A 172 2.52 2.39 3.97
CA GLN A 172 2.83 1.48 2.87
C GLN A 172 2.55 2.08 1.50
N ILE A 173 1.72 3.13 1.44
CA ILE A 173 1.54 3.97 0.27
C ILE A 173 2.22 5.30 0.56
N LYS A 174 3.19 5.68 -0.26
CA LYS A 174 3.81 7.01 -0.22
C LYS A 174 3.16 7.88 -1.29
N TYR A 175 3.01 9.18 -0.99
CA TYR A 175 2.46 10.13 -1.93
C TYR A 175 3.54 11.09 -2.37
N VAL A 176 3.86 11.04 -3.66
CA VAL A 176 4.78 11.99 -4.31
C VAL A 176 3.97 13.20 -4.70
N SER A 177 4.34 14.36 -4.21
CA SER A 177 3.64 15.62 -4.49
C SER A 177 4.32 16.38 -5.62
N ILE A 178 3.51 16.83 -6.58
CA ILE A 178 3.92 17.72 -7.67
C ILE A 178 3.16 19.03 -7.48
N TYR A 179 3.87 20.13 -7.62
CA TYR A 179 3.26 21.46 -7.61
C TYR A 179 3.16 22.00 -9.04
N GLY A 180 1.99 22.51 -9.39
CA GLY A 180 1.68 22.98 -10.74
C GLY A 180 2.14 24.41 -10.99
N ASP A 181 3.38 24.77 -10.65
CA ASP A 181 3.94 26.10 -10.91
C ASP A 181 5.28 25.98 -11.67
N ASP A 182 5.62 26.99 -12.45
CA ASP A 182 6.89 27.12 -13.15
C ASP A 182 8.05 27.53 -12.21
N THR A 183 7.73 27.92 -10.98
CA THR A 183 8.76 28.26 -9.97
C THR A 183 9.40 27.02 -9.41
N ASN A 184 10.70 27.08 -9.18
CA ASN A 184 11.42 26.00 -8.49
C ASN A 184 11.02 25.95 -7.00
N TYR A 185 11.41 24.89 -6.32
CA TYR A 185 11.11 24.66 -4.91
C TYR A 185 11.53 25.83 -4.00
N ASP A 186 12.67 26.48 -4.28
CA ASP A 186 13.17 27.61 -3.48
C ASP A 186 12.23 28.82 -3.58
N THR A 187 11.75 29.13 -4.78
CA THR A 187 10.77 30.21 -5.01
C THR A 187 9.45 29.94 -4.32
N PHE A 188 9.02 28.69 -4.27
CA PHE A 188 7.82 28.29 -3.54
C PHE A 188 8.00 28.45 -2.02
N GLN A 189 9.15 28.12 -1.46
CA GLN A 189 9.45 28.39 -0.05
C GLN A 189 9.42 29.89 0.27
N GLU A 190 9.93 30.74 -0.60
CA GLU A 190 9.88 32.18 -0.43
C GLU A 190 8.45 32.71 -0.44
N ARG A 191 7.60 32.28 -1.38
CA ARG A 191 6.17 32.66 -1.42
C ARG A 191 5.42 32.27 -0.15
N VAL A 192 5.70 31.07 0.34
CA VAL A 192 5.09 30.53 1.55
C VAL A 192 5.52 31.33 2.77
N VAL A 193 6.76 31.79 2.84
CA VAL A 193 7.29 32.63 3.93
C VAL A 193 6.75 34.07 3.86
N GLU A 194 6.62 34.65 2.67
CA GLU A 194 6.10 36.01 2.47
C GLU A 194 4.59 36.14 2.76
N GLY A 195 3.82 35.04 2.64
CA GLY A 195 2.36 35.01 2.91
C GLY A 195 1.95 35.17 4.38
N GLY A 196 2.86 35.22 5.32
CA GLY A 196 2.66 35.78 6.68
C GLY A 196 1.82 35.01 7.67
N GLY A 197 1.51 33.75 7.43
CA GLY A 197 0.84 32.88 8.40
C GLY A 197 1.78 31.82 9.00
N SER A 198 2.40 32.09 10.14
CA SER A 198 3.49 31.27 10.67
C SER A 198 3.07 29.86 11.18
N TYR A 199 1.81 29.58 11.39
CA TYR A 199 1.36 28.32 12.02
C TYR A 199 0.80 27.31 11.02
N GLU A 200 -0.01 27.72 10.08
CA GLU A 200 -0.53 26.83 9.03
C GLU A 200 0.53 26.51 7.99
N LEU A 201 1.44 27.43 7.73
CA LEU A 201 2.60 27.26 6.88
C LEU A 201 3.59 26.22 7.38
N ASN A 202 3.84 26.16 8.70
CA ASN A 202 4.72 25.13 9.27
C ASN A 202 4.15 23.71 9.12
N ASN A 203 2.84 23.54 9.16
CA ASN A 203 2.20 22.25 8.90
C ASN A 203 2.22 21.89 7.40
N CYS A 204 2.01 22.84 6.52
CA CYS A 204 2.19 22.65 5.08
C CYS A 204 3.66 22.38 4.73
N LEU A 205 4.60 23.16 5.26
CA LEU A 205 6.04 22.93 5.09
C LEU A 205 6.47 21.56 5.65
N GLN A 206 5.96 21.16 6.80
CA GLN A 206 6.29 19.87 7.40
C GLN A 206 5.73 18.71 6.56
N SER A 207 4.51 18.84 6.03
CA SER A 207 3.94 17.86 5.11
C SER A 207 4.62 17.90 3.73
N PHE A 208 5.10 19.06 3.31
CA PHE A 208 5.91 19.25 2.10
C PHE A 208 7.32 18.72 2.24
N LEU A 209 7.96 18.87 3.38
CA LEU A 209 9.28 18.32 3.68
C LEU A 209 9.25 16.80 3.87
N ASN A 210 8.09 16.25 4.25
CA ASN A 210 7.85 14.82 4.40
C ASN A 210 7.29 14.17 3.12
N SER A 211 6.83 14.96 2.14
CA SER A 211 6.42 14.53 0.81
C SER A 211 7.24 15.29 -0.22
N TYR A 212 7.84 14.59 -1.17
CA TYR A 212 8.55 15.21 -2.27
C TYR A 212 7.62 16.17 -3.02
N SER A 213 7.99 17.43 -3.04
CA SER A 213 7.25 18.46 -3.73
C SER A 213 8.18 19.18 -4.70
N ILE A 214 7.95 18.99 -5.99
CA ILE A 214 8.77 19.55 -7.05
C ILE A 214 7.86 20.31 -7.99
N GLY A 215 8.18 21.57 -8.20
CA GLY A 215 7.49 22.43 -9.17
C GLY A 215 7.94 22.16 -10.60
N ALA A 216 7.12 22.58 -11.56
CA ALA A 216 7.46 22.61 -12.99
C ALA A 216 7.88 21.29 -13.63
N VAL A 217 7.27 20.17 -13.20
CA VAL A 217 7.52 18.85 -13.75
C VAL A 217 6.69 18.61 -15.01
N ASP A 218 7.31 18.15 -16.08
CA ASP A 218 6.61 17.75 -17.31
C ASP A 218 6.57 16.23 -17.51
N LYS A 219 7.46 15.49 -16.84
CA LYS A 219 7.53 14.04 -16.91
C LYS A 219 8.06 13.44 -15.61
N ILE A 220 7.51 12.32 -15.22
CA ILE A 220 7.97 11.51 -14.09
C ILE A 220 8.22 10.08 -14.59
N THR A 221 9.29 9.46 -14.12
CA THR A 221 9.50 8.02 -14.27
C THR A 221 9.50 7.36 -12.90
N VAL A 222 8.84 6.22 -12.82
CA VAL A 222 8.85 5.34 -11.64
C VAL A 222 9.48 4.03 -12.07
N SER A 223 10.63 3.72 -11.53
CA SER A 223 11.40 2.52 -11.83
C SER A 223 11.53 1.66 -10.59
N ALA A 224 11.20 0.37 -10.71
CA ALA A 224 11.33 -0.57 -9.60
C ALA A 224 11.74 -1.95 -10.12
N GLY A 225 12.37 -2.73 -9.26
CA GLY A 225 12.61 -4.13 -9.52
C GLY A 225 11.28 -4.87 -9.77
N SER A 226 11.21 -5.63 -10.84
CA SER A 226 10.07 -6.48 -11.15
C SER A 226 10.37 -7.90 -10.68
N TYR A 227 9.50 -8.44 -9.83
CA TYR A 227 9.68 -9.74 -9.18
C TYR A 227 8.48 -10.63 -9.41
N GLY A 228 8.73 -11.93 -9.53
CA GLY A 228 7.71 -12.98 -9.52
C GLY A 228 7.15 -13.25 -8.12
N ASP A 229 6.38 -14.32 -8.03
CA ASP A 229 5.84 -14.82 -6.76
C ASP A 229 6.94 -15.29 -5.80
N GLU A 230 6.59 -15.39 -4.51
CA GLU A 230 7.51 -15.91 -3.48
C GLU A 230 7.78 -17.41 -3.73
N LEU A 231 9.04 -17.77 -3.85
CA LEU A 231 9.49 -19.13 -4.15
C LEU A 231 9.89 -19.93 -2.90
N ILE A 232 10.09 -19.26 -1.75
CA ILE A 232 10.30 -19.93 -0.46
C ILE A 232 8.94 -20.36 0.09
N SER A 233 8.70 -21.65 0.15
CA SER A 233 7.43 -22.22 0.60
C SER A 233 7.12 -22.01 2.09
N ASN A 234 8.15 -21.76 2.91
CA ASN A 234 8.03 -21.53 4.35
C ASN A 234 9.07 -20.53 4.84
N ILE A 235 8.63 -19.38 5.33
CA ILE A 235 9.49 -18.31 5.86
C ILE A 235 9.83 -18.49 7.35
N ASP A 236 9.24 -19.48 8.04
CA ASP A 236 9.54 -19.79 9.44
C ASP A 236 10.90 -20.49 9.56
N ILE A 237 11.93 -19.74 9.92
CA ILE A 237 13.30 -20.21 10.06
C ILE A 237 13.45 -21.23 11.23
N SER A 238 12.55 -21.20 12.20
CA SER A 238 12.54 -22.18 13.30
C SER A 238 12.03 -23.56 12.87
N SER A 239 11.29 -23.62 11.78
CA SER A 239 10.73 -24.86 11.21
C SER A 239 11.81 -25.87 10.83
N SER A 240 11.43 -27.15 10.84
CA SER A 240 12.28 -28.25 10.39
C SER A 240 12.57 -28.23 8.88
N SER A 241 11.82 -27.46 8.11
CA SER A 241 12.07 -27.27 6.67
C SER A 241 13.32 -26.43 6.38
N TRP A 242 13.75 -25.61 7.34
CA TRP A 242 15.00 -24.87 7.27
C TRP A 242 16.15 -25.70 7.81
N PHE A 243 17.20 -25.80 7.02
CA PHE A 243 18.43 -26.48 7.44
C PHE A 243 19.26 -25.56 8.34
N LYS A 244 19.77 -26.11 9.43
CA LYS A 244 20.64 -25.42 10.40
C LYS A 244 21.95 -26.18 10.49
N GLY A 245 23.04 -25.49 10.18
CA GLY A 245 24.38 -26.09 10.14
C GLY A 245 25.36 -25.37 11.04
N GLY A 246 26.51 -26.03 11.28
CA GLY A 246 27.43 -25.62 12.34
C GLY A 246 26.73 -25.74 13.71
N ASP A 247 27.15 -24.91 14.64
CA ASP A 247 26.50 -24.83 15.97
C ASP A 247 25.31 -23.85 15.99
N ALA A 248 24.59 -23.72 14.85
CA ALA A 248 23.50 -22.78 14.71
C ALA A 248 22.31 -23.11 15.64
N LEU A 249 21.98 -22.18 16.52
CA LEU A 249 20.79 -22.20 17.36
C LEU A 249 19.85 -21.10 16.88
N ILE A 250 18.60 -21.47 16.59
CA ILE A 250 17.56 -20.52 16.20
C ILE A 250 16.56 -20.33 17.33
N THR A 251 16.38 -19.09 17.75
CA THR A 251 15.39 -18.69 18.75
C THR A 251 14.40 -17.74 18.10
N SER A 252 13.10 -18.05 18.15
CA SER A 252 12.05 -17.12 17.71
C SER A 252 11.93 -15.97 18.71
N LEU A 253 11.94 -14.75 18.20
CA LEU A 253 11.72 -13.52 18.99
C LEU A 253 10.28 -12.99 18.84
N GLY A 254 9.42 -13.70 18.07
CA GLY A 254 8.09 -13.24 17.68
C GLY A 254 8.12 -12.53 16.32
N ASP A 255 6.94 -12.30 15.74
CA ASP A 255 6.72 -11.49 14.53
C ASP A 255 7.60 -11.81 13.32
N ASN A 256 7.88 -13.11 13.11
CA ASN A 256 8.78 -13.61 12.07
C ASN A 256 10.23 -13.09 12.21
N VAL A 257 10.64 -12.70 13.41
CA VAL A 257 12.03 -12.39 13.73
C VAL A 257 12.66 -13.57 14.44
N TYR A 258 13.79 -14.02 13.96
CA TYR A 258 14.50 -15.19 14.45
C TYR A 258 15.95 -14.82 14.75
N ARG A 259 16.44 -15.21 15.90
CA ARG A 259 17.83 -15.00 16.29
C ARG A 259 18.66 -16.23 15.96
N LEU A 260 19.67 -16.03 15.10
CA LEU A 260 20.73 -16.99 14.84
C LEU A 260 21.88 -16.76 15.81
N SER A 261 22.07 -17.69 16.74
CA SER A 261 23.22 -17.73 17.65
C SER A 261 24.09 -18.94 17.30
N SER A 262 25.38 -18.89 17.54
CA SER A 262 26.27 -20.05 17.45
C SER A 262 27.43 -19.89 18.41
N ALA A 263 27.91 -20.98 18.98
CA ALA A 263 29.05 -21.01 19.91
C ALA A 263 30.38 -20.73 19.19
N ASP A 264 30.45 -21.11 17.93
CA ASP A 264 31.56 -20.79 17.03
C ASP A 264 31.09 -19.91 15.85
N ASN A 265 31.99 -19.54 14.98
CA ASN A 265 31.73 -18.67 13.85
C ASN A 265 31.18 -19.41 12.62
N SER A 266 30.77 -20.67 12.75
CA SER A 266 30.37 -21.53 11.63
C SER A 266 28.85 -21.66 11.46
N GLY A 267 28.05 -21.04 12.34
CA GLY A 267 26.59 -21.15 12.31
C GLY A 267 25.97 -20.56 11.04
N TYR A 268 25.08 -21.32 10.41
CA TYR A 268 24.32 -20.88 9.26
C TYR A 268 22.92 -21.44 9.22
N VAL A 269 22.04 -20.76 8.47
CA VAL A 269 20.70 -21.25 8.11
C VAL A 269 20.56 -21.28 6.61
N ALA A 270 19.87 -22.29 6.09
CA ALA A 270 19.56 -22.43 4.68
C ALA A 270 18.06 -22.67 4.50
N SER A 271 17.49 -21.99 3.50
CA SER A 271 16.06 -22.11 3.18
C SER A 271 15.70 -23.52 2.68
N PRO A 272 14.40 -23.87 2.69
CA PRO A 272 13.90 -24.92 1.82
C PRO A 272 14.34 -24.68 0.37
N SER A 273 14.33 -25.75 -0.44
CA SER A 273 14.60 -25.63 -1.88
C SER A 273 13.69 -24.60 -2.52
N ILE A 274 14.26 -23.70 -3.29
CA ILE A 274 13.57 -22.72 -4.10
C ILE A 274 13.04 -23.46 -5.33
N SER A 275 11.78 -23.92 -5.26
CA SER A 275 11.16 -24.77 -6.28
C SER A 275 10.56 -23.93 -7.43
N GLY A 276 10.39 -24.56 -8.59
CA GLY A 276 9.79 -23.92 -9.76
C GLY A 276 10.77 -23.07 -10.57
N THR A 277 12.07 -23.10 -10.24
CA THR A 277 13.11 -22.38 -10.96
C THR A 277 13.74 -23.25 -12.03
N THR A 278 14.12 -22.65 -13.16
CA THR A 278 14.81 -23.28 -14.29
C THR A 278 16.25 -22.77 -14.43
N GLN A 279 17.08 -23.53 -15.14
CA GLN A 279 18.44 -23.10 -15.44
C GLN A 279 18.43 -21.80 -16.28
N GLY A 280 19.30 -20.89 -15.94
CA GLY A 280 19.41 -19.57 -16.59
C GLY A 280 18.46 -18.50 -16.01
N GLN A 281 17.56 -18.89 -15.12
CA GLN A 281 16.65 -17.96 -14.46
C GLN A 281 17.36 -17.09 -13.45
N GLU A 282 17.10 -15.79 -13.49
CA GLU A 282 17.62 -14.85 -12.51
C GLU A 282 16.72 -14.85 -11.27
N ILE A 283 17.33 -14.97 -10.10
CA ILE A 283 16.66 -15.09 -8.80
C ILE A 283 17.17 -13.98 -7.89
N ASN A 284 16.25 -13.25 -7.29
CA ASN A 284 16.56 -12.33 -6.20
C ASN A 284 16.25 -13.00 -4.87
N ILE A 285 17.20 -12.95 -3.95
CA ILE A 285 17.01 -13.32 -2.54
C ILE A 285 17.15 -12.11 -1.65
N SER A 286 16.35 -12.02 -0.61
CA SER A 286 16.45 -10.96 0.39
C SER A 286 16.17 -11.44 1.80
N ALA A 287 16.65 -10.70 2.78
CA ALA A 287 16.29 -10.86 4.19
C ALA A 287 16.51 -9.54 4.93
N TYR A 288 15.70 -9.28 5.94
CA TYR A 288 15.96 -8.23 6.92
C TYR A 288 16.91 -8.77 7.99
N LEU A 289 18.04 -8.10 8.17
CA LEU A 289 19.11 -8.54 9.06
C LEU A 289 19.48 -7.42 10.04
N LYS A 290 19.78 -7.82 11.28
CA LYS A 290 20.23 -6.91 12.35
C LYS A 290 21.28 -7.61 13.19
N GLY A 291 22.30 -6.87 13.63
CA GLY A 291 23.35 -7.37 14.50
C GLY A 291 24.54 -6.43 14.52
N THR A 292 25.69 -6.97 14.96
CA THR A 292 26.99 -6.27 14.94
C THR A 292 28.02 -7.19 14.33
N GLY A 293 28.77 -6.75 13.33
CA GLY A 293 29.77 -7.56 12.62
C GLY A 293 29.34 -7.86 11.18
N THR A 294 29.87 -8.92 10.60
CA THR A 294 29.66 -9.27 9.19
C THR A 294 29.05 -10.67 9.03
N ILE A 295 28.16 -10.80 8.06
CA ILE A 295 27.59 -12.07 7.60
C ILE A 295 27.77 -12.21 6.09
N VAL A 296 27.51 -13.39 5.57
CA VAL A 296 27.47 -13.65 4.13
C VAL A 296 26.09 -14.15 3.75
N LEU A 297 25.42 -13.43 2.84
CA LEU A 297 24.20 -13.87 2.16
C LEU A 297 24.61 -14.57 0.87
N ARG A 298 24.05 -15.77 0.61
CA ARG A 298 24.40 -16.57 -0.56
C ARG A 298 23.14 -17.14 -1.24
N LEU A 299 23.21 -17.21 -2.54
CA LEU A 299 22.39 -18.08 -3.38
C LEU A 299 23.27 -19.21 -3.87
N GLN A 300 22.93 -20.46 -3.57
CA GLN A 300 23.74 -21.62 -3.92
C GLN A 300 22.88 -22.84 -4.25
N GLU A 301 23.49 -23.85 -4.86
CA GLU A 301 22.90 -25.14 -5.14
C GLU A 301 22.52 -25.88 -3.85
N ASN A 302 21.36 -26.58 -3.84
CA ASN A 302 20.97 -27.46 -2.74
C ASN A 302 21.48 -28.89 -2.98
N GLY A 303 22.63 -29.21 -2.44
CA GLY A 303 23.26 -30.52 -2.62
C GLY A 303 24.40 -30.52 -3.64
N GLY A 304 24.79 -31.66 -4.13
CA GLY A 304 25.93 -31.81 -5.06
C GLY A 304 27.21 -31.22 -4.48
N ASN A 305 27.82 -30.31 -5.19
CA ASN A 305 29.04 -29.61 -4.78
C ASN A 305 28.78 -28.29 -4.03
N PHE A 306 27.52 -27.94 -3.74
CA PHE A 306 27.12 -26.65 -3.15
C PHE A 306 27.67 -25.46 -3.94
N THR A 307 27.58 -25.53 -5.26
CA THR A 307 28.03 -24.48 -6.16
C THR A 307 27.36 -23.16 -5.80
N GLN A 308 28.17 -22.13 -5.57
CA GLN A 308 27.68 -20.80 -5.22
C GLN A 308 27.37 -20.04 -6.49
N TYR A 309 26.10 -19.61 -6.65
CA TYR A 309 25.64 -18.80 -7.78
C TYR A 309 25.88 -17.30 -7.55
N ALA A 310 25.66 -16.84 -6.32
CA ALA A 310 25.96 -15.46 -5.91
C ALA A 310 26.27 -15.40 -4.42
N SER A 311 27.06 -14.40 -4.01
CA SER A 311 27.29 -14.10 -2.59
C SER A 311 27.56 -12.61 -2.35
N ARG A 312 27.19 -12.18 -1.15
CA ARG A 312 27.43 -10.81 -0.69
C ARG A 312 27.80 -10.84 0.79
N THR A 313 28.95 -10.24 1.11
CA THR A 313 29.33 -9.96 2.49
C THR A 313 28.66 -8.67 2.95
N ILE A 314 28.01 -8.73 4.12
CA ILE A 314 27.17 -7.66 4.65
C ILE A 314 27.69 -7.26 6.02
N ALA A 315 28.00 -5.98 6.20
CA ALA A 315 28.18 -5.37 7.51
C ALA A 315 26.81 -5.07 8.12
N LEU A 316 26.52 -5.70 9.25
CA LEU A 316 25.22 -5.56 9.92
C LEU A 316 25.08 -4.22 10.63
N THR A 317 23.84 -3.75 10.72
CA THR A 317 23.46 -2.55 11.46
C THR A 317 22.71 -2.92 12.75
N SER A 318 22.57 -1.95 13.65
CA SER A 318 21.80 -2.12 14.91
C SER A 318 20.28 -2.09 14.70
N THR A 319 19.80 -1.84 13.47
CA THR A 319 18.40 -1.86 13.05
C THR A 319 18.15 -2.96 12.05
N LEU A 320 16.95 -3.52 11.99
CA LEU A 320 16.54 -4.46 10.93
C LEU A 320 16.59 -3.72 9.60
N THR A 321 17.53 -4.12 8.73
CA THR A 321 17.76 -3.53 7.42
C THR A 321 17.64 -4.62 6.36
N GLU A 322 16.95 -4.33 5.25
CA GLU A 322 16.86 -5.27 4.14
C GLU A 322 18.15 -5.34 3.37
N TYR A 323 18.56 -6.56 3.07
CA TYR A 323 19.69 -6.85 2.18
C TYR A 323 19.24 -7.79 1.09
N THR A 324 19.62 -7.46 -0.13
CA THR A 324 19.26 -8.20 -1.34
C THR A 324 20.48 -8.72 -2.07
N LEU A 325 20.30 -9.83 -2.77
CA LEU A 325 21.32 -10.41 -3.65
C LEU A 325 20.60 -11.06 -4.86
N THR A 326 21.07 -10.77 -6.05
CA THR A 326 20.57 -11.39 -7.28
C THR A 326 21.64 -12.33 -7.85
N GLY A 327 21.21 -13.48 -8.33
CA GLY A 327 22.08 -14.49 -8.96
C GLY A 327 21.32 -15.33 -9.98
N ILE A 328 22.04 -16.02 -10.82
CA ILE A 328 21.48 -16.86 -11.88
C ILE A 328 21.50 -18.32 -11.42
N ASN A 329 20.38 -19.03 -11.53
CA ASN A 329 20.33 -20.47 -11.32
C ASN A 329 21.11 -21.17 -12.45
N GLU A 330 22.24 -21.77 -12.12
CA GLU A 330 23.11 -22.42 -13.11
C GLU A 330 22.81 -23.93 -13.30
N ASN A 331 21.92 -24.50 -12.49
CA ASN A 331 21.69 -25.95 -12.47
C ASN A 331 20.20 -26.32 -12.41
N ASP A 332 19.72 -27.16 -13.31
CA ASP A 332 18.36 -27.71 -13.31
C ASP A 332 18.18 -28.92 -12.37
N GLY A 333 19.25 -29.61 -12.04
CA GLY A 333 19.19 -30.89 -11.30
C GLY A 333 19.01 -30.72 -9.79
N ASN A 334 19.54 -29.61 -9.26
CA ASN A 334 19.47 -29.29 -7.82
C ASN A 334 18.94 -27.86 -7.66
N PRO A 335 17.76 -27.69 -7.10
CA PRO A 335 17.17 -26.36 -6.95
C PRO A 335 18.04 -25.47 -6.05
N PRO A 336 18.07 -24.15 -6.27
CA PRO A 336 18.82 -23.23 -5.44
C PRO A 336 18.24 -23.11 -4.02
N ILE A 337 19.06 -22.60 -3.11
CA ILE A 337 18.70 -22.24 -1.74
C ILE A 337 19.28 -20.89 -1.37
N LEU A 338 18.58 -20.18 -0.49
CA LEU A 338 19.09 -19.01 0.19
C LEU A 338 19.86 -19.47 1.44
N VAL A 339 21.07 -18.96 1.63
CA VAL A 339 21.91 -19.26 2.80
C VAL A 339 22.33 -17.96 3.48
N ILE A 340 22.12 -17.90 4.79
CA ILE A 340 22.63 -16.83 5.65
C ILE A 340 23.66 -17.46 6.59
N THR A 341 24.90 -17.08 6.47
CA THR A 341 26.01 -17.63 7.27
C THR A 341 26.79 -16.54 7.98
N LYS A 342 27.21 -16.81 9.20
CA LYS A 342 28.15 -15.95 9.89
C LYS A 342 29.50 -15.99 9.15
N ASP A 343 30.17 -14.86 9.06
CA ASP A 343 31.57 -14.81 8.63
C ASP A 343 32.47 -15.36 9.75
N ASN A 344 33.56 -16.02 9.40
CA ASN A 344 34.48 -16.66 10.33
C ASN A 344 35.04 -15.77 11.46
N LEU A 345 34.83 -14.47 11.37
CA LEU A 345 35.22 -13.50 12.37
C LEU A 345 34.10 -12.98 13.25
N TYR A 346 32.85 -13.47 13.03
CA TYR A 346 31.67 -12.92 13.69
C TYR A 346 31.24 -13.78 14.88
N THR A 347 31.25 -13.20 16.07
CA THR A 347 30.88 -13.88 17.35
C THR A 347 29.53 -13.46 17.91
N GLY A 348 28.85 -12.47 17.31
CA GLY A 348 27.56 -11.93 17.79
C GLY A 348 26.35 -12.73 17.31
N ASP A 349 25.17 -12.33 17.76
CA ASP A 349 23.89 -12.86 17.29
C ASP A 349 23.40 -12.07 16.07
N VAL A 350 22.70 -12.77 15.17
CA VAL A 350 22.07 -12.18 14.00
C VAL A 350 20.57 -12.35 14.10
N ASP A 351 19.82 -11.26 14.14
CA ASP A 351 18.37 -11.29 14.02
C ASP A 351 18.01 -11.27 12.53
N ILE A 352 17.20 -12.23 12.10
CA ILE A 352 16.80 -12.46 10.72
C ILE A 352 15.28 -12.39 10.65
N SER A 353 14.75 -11.63 9.68
CA SER A 353 13.32 -11.55 9.42
C SER A 353 13.03 -11.60 7.94
N LEU A 354 11.85 -12.11 7.59
CA LEU A 354 11.27 -12.09 6.25
C LEU A 354 12.23 -12.52 5.14
N PRO A 355 12.85 -13.72 5.25
CA PRO A 355 13.63 -14.23 4.13
C PRO A 355 12.70 -14.44 2.92
N SER A 356 13.17 -14.05 1.75
CA SER A 356 12.40 -14.09 0.50
C SER A 356 13.28 -14.57 -0.64
N SER A 357 12.69 -15.27 -1.58
CA SER A 357 13.31 -15.61 -2.86
C SER A 357 12.28 -15.49 -3.95
N ARG A 358 12.60 -14.74 -5.00
CA ARG A 358 11.68 -14.47 -6.12
C ARG A 358 12.43 -14.52 -7.44
N GLU A 359 11.74 -14.89 -8.50
CA GLU A 359 12.23 -14.67 -9.84
C GLU A 359 12.41 -13.18 -10.09
N TYR A 360 13.50 -12.78 -10.71
CA TYR A 360 13.78 -11.39 -11.02
C TYR A 360 13.65 -11.14 -12.52
N TYR A 361 12.77 -10.24 -12.91
CA TYR A 361 12.47 -9.90 -14.31
C TYR A 361 13.17 -8.62 -14.78
N GLY A 362 14.09 -8.08 -13.99
CA GLY A 362 14.74 -6.82 -14.27
C GLY A 362 14.00 -5.61 -13.69
N ILE A 363 14.34 -4.44 -14.16
CA ILE A 363 13.74 -3.17 -13.73
C ILE A 363 12.58 -2.82 -14.68
N LYS A 364 11.39 -2.64 -14.12
CA LYS A 364 10.23 -2.08 -14.83
C LYS A 364 10.21 -0.58 -14.61
N THR A 365 10.18 0.18 -15.70
CA THR A 365 10.07 1.65 -15.66
C THR A 365 8.73 2.08 -16.25
N GLU A 366 7.98 2.88 -15.52
CA GLU A 366 6.73 3.48 -15.97
C GLU A 366 6.91 5.00 -16.07
N THR A 367 6.38 5.59 -17.12
CA THR A 367 6.50 7.03 -17.40
C THR A 367 5.14 7.70 -17.29
N ILE A 368 5.09 8.82 -16.60
CA ILE A 368 3.91 9.69 -16.47
C ILE A 368 4.25 11.03 -17.10
N LYS A 369 3.39 11.49 -17.99
CA LYS A 369 3.41 12.84 -18.53
C LYS A 369 2.59 13.75 -17.64
N VAL A 370 3.11 14.92 -17.34
CA VAL A 370 2.43 15.94 -16.52
C VAL A 370 2.11 17.15 -17.37
N ASN A 371 0.85 17.54 -17.40
CA ASN A 371 0.38 18.74 -18.07
C ASN A 371 -0.14 19.70 -17.00
N VAL A 372 0.51 20.84 -16.86
CA VAL A 372 0.02 21.93 -16.00
C VAL A 372 -1.02 22.72 -16.76
N ILE A 373 -2.16 22.94 -16.13
CA ILE A 373 -3.29 23.69 -16.72
C ILE A 373 -3.54 24.97 -15.94
N GLU A 374 -3.44 26.08 -16.63
CA GLU A 374 -3.92 27.38 -16.19
C GLU A 374 -5.41 27.51 -16.58
N GLU A 375 -6.32 27.59 -15.61
CA GLU A 375 -7.74 27.81 -15.86
C GLU A 375 -8.18 29.13 -15.21
N CYS A 376 -8.30 30.17 -16.02
CA CYS A 376 -8.65 31.51 -15.57
C CYS A 376 -10.15 31.85 -15.74
N LYS A 377 -10.92 31.00 -16.44
CA LYS A 377 -12.31 31.29 -16.77
C LYS A 377 -13.32 30.69 -15.82
N TYR A 378 -13.04 29.51 -15.32
CA TYR A 378 -13.93 28.76 -14.45
C TYR A 378 -13.19 28.40 -13.16
N GLU A 379 -13.93 28.25 -12.08
CA GLU A 379 -13.39 27.75 -10.83
C GLU A 379 -13.23 26.21 -10.92
N PRO A 380 -11.99 25.68 -10.96
CA PRO A 380 -11.76 24.24 -10.98
C PRO A 380 -12.21 23.59 -9.68
N LYS A 381 -12.67 22.35 -9.78
CA LYS A 381 -13.05 21.55 -8.62
C LYS A 381 -12.14 20.32 -8.53
N LYS A 382 -11.60 20.06 -7.36
CA LYS A 382 -10.81 18.84 -7.07
C LYS A 382 -11.73 17.78 -6.46
N VAL A 383 -11.71 16.59 -7.03
CA VAL A 383 -12.39 15.41 -6.50
C VAL A 383 -11.33 14.39 -6.12
N THR A 384 -11.37 13.93 -4.87
CA THR A 384 -10.50 12.88 -4.36
C THR A 384 -11.35 11.63 -4.11
N PHE A 385 -10.86 10.47 -4.53
CA PHE A 385 -11.57 9.20 -4.37
C PHE A 385 -10.61 8.04 -4.11
N ILE A 386 -11.13 6.93 -3.60
CA ILE A 386 -10.35 5.70 -3.44
C ILE A 386 -10.37 4.94 -4.75
N ASN A 387 -9.19 4.77 -5.38
CA ASN A 387 -9.04 4.06 -6.64
C ASN A 387 -9.04 2.53 -6.46
N LYS A 388 -8.88 1.77 -7.54
CA LYS A 388 -8.87 0.29 -7.51
C LYS A 388 -7.73 -0.32 -6.68
N PHE A 389 -6.64 0.41 -6.48
CA PHE A 389 -5.51 -0.04 -5.66
C PHE A 389 -5.70 0.23 -4.16
N GLY A 390 -6.77 0.95 -3.79
CA GLY A 390 -7.01 1.38 -2.41
C GLY A 390 -6.28 2.67 -2.02
N ALA A 391 -5.69 3.38 -2.98
CA ALA A 391 -5.05 4.67 -2.77
C ALA A 391 -6.02 5.83 -3.01
N LEU A 392 -5.79 6.95 -2.33
CA LEU A 392 -6.45 8.22 -2.64
C LEU A 392 -5.90 8.75 -3.97
N GLN A 393 -6.79 9.11 -4.86
CA GLN A 393 -6.45 9.66 -6.17
C GLN A 393 -7.22 10.95 -6.42
N ASP A 394 -6.51 11.99 -6.87
CA ASP A 394 -7.08 13.26 -7.23
C ASP A 394 -7.48 13.30 -8.71
N MET A 395 -8.55 14.03 -8.98
CA MET A 395 -8.97 14.37 -10.32
C MET A 395 -9.52 15.82 -10.34
N TYR A 396 -9.03 16.63 -11.26
CA TYR A 396 -9.49 18.00 -11.45
C TYR A 396 -10.54 18.09 -12.55
N PHE A 397 -11.58 18.90 -12.28
CA PHE A 397 -12.64 19.26 -13.23
C PHE A 397 -12.49 20.75 -13.57
N PHE A 398 -11.95 21.03 -14.75
CA PHE A 398 -11.51 22.37 -15.15
C PHE A 398 -12.62 23.22 -15.77
N LYS A 399 -13.75 22.63 -16.17
CA LYS A 399 -14.81 23.34 -16.86
C LYS A 399 -15.91 23.76 -15.90
N LYS A 400 -16.82 24.61 -16.41
CA LYS A 400 -17.92 25.18 -15.63
C LYS A 400 -18.71 24.09 -14.92
N SER A 401 -18.79 24.19 -13.60
CA SER A 401 -19.71 23.44 -12.76
C SER A 401 -21.13 24.00 -12.81
N LYS A 402 -22.13 23.17 -12.58
CA LYS A 402 -23.53 23.59 -12.41
C LYS A 402 -24.04 23.06 -11.09
N GLU A 403 -24.47 23.97 -10.23
CA GLU A 403 -25.10 23.64 -8.97
C GLU A 403 -26.63 23.62 -9.15
N ASN A 404 -27.28 22.68 -8.55
CA ASN A 404 -28.71 22.52 -8.57
C ASN A 404 -29.24 22.24 -7.16
N LEU A 405 -30.16 23.07 -6.69
CA LEU A 405 -30.81 22.93 -5.41
C LEU A 405 -32.26 22.46 -5.64
N SER A 406 -32.58 21.25 -5.20
CA SER A 406 -33.93 20.71 -5.19
C SER A 406 -34.53 20.86 -3.81
N ILE A 407 -35.67 21.54 -3.72
CA ILE A 407 -36.34 21.79 -2.44
C ILE A 407 -37.72 21.13 -2.47
N LYS A 408 -37.95 20.28 -1.49
CA LYS A 408 -39.31 19.72 -1.20
C LYS A 408 -39.87 20.44 0.02
N LYS A 409 -41.09 20.94 -0.12
CA LYS A 409 -41.80 21.67 0.96
C LYS A 409 -43.17 21.06 1.15
N GLU A 410 -43.50 20.85 2.39
CA GLU A 410 -44.88 20.56 2.80
C GLU A 410 -45.46 21.80 3.47
N SER A 411 -46.64 22.20 3.09
CA SER A 411 -47.27 23.41 3.62
C SER A 411 -48.71 23.17 4.03
N TYR A 412 -49.16 23.92 4.99
CA TYR A 412 -50.53 23.93 5.43
C TYR A 412 -51.07 25.37 5.48
N LYS A 413 -52.39 25.53 5.36
CA LYS A 413 -53.07 26.82 5.58
C LYS A 413 -53.24 27.02 7.08
N SER A 414 -52.63 28.11 7.58
CA SER A 414 -52.80 28.55 8.96
C SER A 414 -53.98 29.50 9.05
N ASN A 415 -54.76 29.36 10.11
CA ASN A 415 -55.75 30.39 10.41
C ASN A 415 -55.06 31.67 10.86
N ILE A 416 -55.25 32.76 10.11
CA ILE A 416 -54.68 34.10 10.41
C ILE A 416 -55.70 35.00 11.08
N ILE A 417 -56.94 34.57 11.20
CA ILE A 417 -58.04 35.38 11.81
C ILE A 417 -58.06 35.05 13.30
N SER A 418 -57.97 36.08 14.11
CA SER A 418 -58.12 35.95 15.57
C SER A 418 -59.54 35.61 15.98
N SER A 419 -59.74 35.12 17.22
CA SER A 419 -61.06 34.85 17.79
C SER A 419 -62.00 36.09 17.79
N LEU A 420 -61.46 37.27 17.65
CA LEU A 420 -62.26 38.55 17.57
C LEU A 420 -62.49 38.99 16.12
N GLY A 421 -62.17 38.16 15.12
CA GLY A 421 -62.39 38.49 13.72
C GLY A 421 -61.36 39.41 13.08
N ALA A 422 -60.33 39.83 13.82
CA ALA A 422 -59.27 40.68 13.30
C ALA A 422 -58.16 39.82 12.67
N TYR A 423 -57.53 40.34 11.60
CA TYR A 423 -56.34 39.71 11.00
C TYR A 423 -55.29 40.75 10.65
N ASN A 424 -54.06 40.29 10.61
CA ASN A 424 -52.93 41.10 10.15
C ASN A 424 -52.57 40.68 8.72
N SER A 425 -52.59 41.60 7.78
CA SER A 425 -52.27 41.40 6.37
C SER A 425 -50.82 40.98 6.12
N SER A 426 -49.94 41.20 7.10
CA SER A 426 -48.53 40.77 7.06
C SER A 426 -48.33 39.30 7.45
N ASN A 427 -49.40 38.61 7.91
CA ASN A 427 -49.27 37.18 8.28
C ASN A 427 -49.38 36.30 7.04
N HIS A 428 -48.45 35.34 6.94
CA HIS A 428 -48.53 34.31 5.91
C HIS A 428 -49.65 33.31 6.19
N VAL A 429 -50.57 33.16 5.23
CA VAL A 429 -51.63 32.14 5.29
C VAL A 429 -51.06 30.72 5.13
N ASN A 430 -50.14 30.54 4.21
CA ASN A 430 -49.47 29.27 4.01
C ASN A 430 -48.22 29.24 4.88
N ARG A 431 -48.10 28.21 5.72
CA ARG A 431 -46.90 27.93 6.55
C ARG A 431 -46.28 26.66 6.10
N ASN A 432 -44.97 26.70 5.91
CA ASN A 432 -44.21 25.52 5.61
C ASN A 432 -43.85 24.79 6.91
N PHE A 433 -44.04 23.49 6.87
CA PHE A 433 -43.48 22.58 7.87
C PHE A 433 -42.63 21.57 7.16
N ASN A 434 -41.70 20.91 7.47
CA ASN A 434 -40.92 19.94 6.74
C ASN A 434 -40.38 20.50 5.40
N VAL A 435 -39.30 21.26 5.48
CA VAL A 435 -38.55 21.77 4.31
C VAL A 435 -37.27 20.98 4.19
N VAL A 436 -37.12 20.22 3.09
CA VAL A 436 -35.93 19.41 2.81
C VAL A 436 -35.28 19.93 1.55
N GLY A 437 -34.00 20.29 1.64
CA GLY A 437 -33.15 20.68 0.50
C GLY A 437 -32.20 19.53 0.14
N SER A 438 -31.99 19.32 -1.15
CA SER A 438 -30.96 18.44 -1.69
C SER A 438 -30.16 19.19 -2.73
N GLU A 439 -28.87 19.29 -2.51
CA GLU A 439 -27.93 19.93 -3.44
C GLU A 439 -27.26 18.89 -4.31
N SER A 440 -27.03 19.24 -5.56
CA SER A 440 -26.24 18.43 -6.49
C SER A 440 -25.38 19.34 -7.35
N ILE A 441 -24.17 18.88 -7.67
CA ILE A 441 -23.24 19.56 -8.54
C ILE A 441 -22.94 18.68 -9.76
N SER A 442 -22.99 19.27 -10.95
CA SER A 442 -22.52 18.63 -12.18
C SER A 442 -21.15 19.18 -12.52
N LEU A 443 -20.17 18.29 -12.60
CA LEU A 443 -18.78 18.63 -12.91
C LEU A 443 -18.46 18.26 -14.36
N SER A 444 -17.53 18.99 -14.96
CA SER A 444 -17.03 18.73 -16.31
C SER A 444 -15.52 18.89 -16.36
N SER A 445 -14.83 17.82 -16.77
CA SER A 445 -13.37 17.82 -16.98
C SER A 445 -12.94 18.48 -18.30
N GLY A 446 -13.88 18.65 -19.25
CA GLY A 446 -13.54 18.97 -20.63
C GLY A 446 -13.13 17.71 -21.39
N TYR A 447 -12.38 17.89 -22.48
CA TYR A 447 -11.83 16.78 -23.27
C TYR A 447 -10.55 16.28 -22.61
N LEU A 448 -10.56 14.99 -22.26
CA LEU A 448 -9.42 14.24 -21.72
C LEU A 448 -9.07 13.10 -22.67
N SER A 449 -7.88 12.53 -22.52
CA SER A 449 -7.46 11.36 -23.30
C SER A 449 -8.30 10.13 -22.94
N GLU A 450 -8.30 9.13 -23.83
CA GLU A 450 -9.07 7.90 -23.68
C GLU A 450 -8.65 7.10 -22.43
N GLU A 451 -7.42 7.26 -21.97
CA GLU A 451 -6.89 6.65 -20.75
C GLU A 451 -7.68 7.07 -19.48
N TYR A 452 -8.29 8.25 -19.48
CA TYR A 452 -9.13 8.72 -18.38
C TYR A 452 -10.45 7.96 -18.23
N ASN A 453 -10.87 7.17 -19.23
CA ASN A 453 -12.07 6.33 -19.10
C ASN A 453 -11.94 5.35 -17.91
N GLU A 454 -10.73 4.80 -17.71
CA GLU A 454 -10.49 3.92 -16.56
C GLU A 454 -10.53 4.69 -15.23
N VAL A 455 -10.02 5.92 -15.18
CA VAL A 455 -10.08 6.78 -13.99
C VAL A 455 -11.53 7.13 -13.65
N PHE A 456 -12.35 7.49 -14.65
CA PHE A 456 -13.79 7.73 -14.46
C PHE A 456 -14.51 6.48 -13.96
N LYS A 457 -14.20 5.31 -14.53
CA LYS A 457 -14.78 4.04 -14.07
C LYS A 457 -14.45 3.79 -12.60
N GLN A 458 -13.22 4.03 -12.18
CA GLN A 458 -12.80 3.88 -10.79
C GLN A 458 -13.49 4.91 -9.87
N LEU A 459 -13.61 6.17 -10.31
CA LEU A 459 -14.35 7.20 -9.59
C LEU A 459 -15.82 6.81 -9.37
N MET A 460 -16.48 6.28 -10.42
CA MET A 460 -17.89 5.84 -10.33
C MET A 460 -18.08 4.61 -9.45
N LEU A 461 -17.09 3.73 -9.38
CA LEU A 461 -17.09 2.52 -8.54
C LEU A 461 -16.56 2.77 -7.13
N SER A 462 -16.03 3.95 -6.85
CA SER A 462 -15.53 4.30 -5.53
C SER A 462 -16.67 4.47 -4.53
N GLU A 463 -16.56 3.81 -3.39
CA GLU A 463 -17.54 3.94 -2.30
C GLU A 463 -17.37 5.24 -1.52
N LYS A 464 -16.17 5.83 -1.57
CA LYS A 464 -15.83 7.04 -0.82
C LYS A 464 -15.24 8.08 -1.78
N VAL A 465 -15.94 9.19 -1.91
CA VAL A 465 -15.57 10.30 -2.81
C VAL A 465 -15.74 11.62 -2.07
N TRP A 466 -14.80 12.52 -2.23
CA TRP A 466 -14.80 13.83 -1.62
C TRP A 466 -14.61 14.93 -2.66
N LEU A 467 -15.32 16.03 -2.47
CA LEU A 467 -15.14 17.28 -3.21
C LEU A 467 -14.37 18.25 -2.32
N THR A 468 -13.28 18.77 -2.84
CA THR A 468 -12.51 19.82 -2.17
C THR A 468 -12.86 21.17 -2.79
N ASN A 469 -13.38 22.08 -1.96
CA ASN A 469 -13.55 23.49 -2.29
C ASN A 469 -12.36 24.27 -1.75
N ILE A 470 -11.73 25.05 -2.61
CA ILE A 470 -10.64 25.95 -2.23
C ILE A 470 -11.29 27.27 -1.82
N LEU A 471 -11.20 27.62 -0.54
CA LEU A 471 -11.72 28.84 0.03
C LEU A 471 -10.54 29.76 0.40
N GLU A 472 -10.80 31.06 0.51
CA GLU A 472 -9.80 32.04 1.00
C GLU A 472 -9.26 31.68 2.41
N THR A 473 -10.03 30.92 3.19
CA THR A 473 -9.69 30.48 4.56
C THR A 473 -9.04 29.09 4.63
N GLY A 474 -8.83 28.43 3.49
CA GLY A 474 -8.28 27.07 3.41
C GLY A 474 -9.14 26.11 2.58
N GLU A 475 -8.75 24.85 2.52
CA GLU A 475 -9.49 23.80 1.81
C GLU A 475 -10.65 23.28 2.67
N GLN A 476 -11.84 23.16 2.09
CA GLN A 476 -12.97 22.47 2.68
C GLN A 476 -13.23 21.15 1.95
N VAL A 477 -13.11 20.06 2.65
CA VAL A 477 -13.35 18.71 2.12
C VAL A 477 -14.77 18.26 2.48
N LEU A 478 -15.57 17.92 1.47
CA LEU A 478 -16.96 17.48 1.63
C LEU A 478 -17.14 16.07 1.06
N PRO A 479 -17.66 15.12 1.85
CA PRO A 479 -18.02 13.81 1.31
C PRO A 479 -19.21 13.95 0.35
N ILE A 480 -19.12 13.32 -0.81
CA ILE A 480 -20.16 13.37 -1.85
C ILE A 480 -20.53 11.97 -2.33
N ASN A 481 -21.73 11.86 -2.87
CA ASN A 481 -22.20 10.64 -3.54
C ASN A 481 -22.22 10.88 -5.06
N VAL A 482 -21.50 10.07 -5.80
CA VAL A 482 -21.51 10.12 -7.27
C VAL A 482 -22.84 9.61 -7.79
N LYS A 483 -23.44 10.38 -8.70
CA LYS A 483 -24.65 9.98 -9.45
C LYS A 483 -24.26 9.79 -10.91
N THR A 484 -24.59 8.66 -11.47
CA THR A 484 -24.41 8.32 -12.89
C THR A 484 -25.65 8.66 -13.70
#